data_b244fc92b8fd714118d232eb2ccea29b
#
_entry.id   b244fc92b8fd714118d232eb2ccea29b
#
_cell.length_a   1.000
_cell.length_b   1.000
_cell.length_c   1.000
_cell.angle_alpha   90.00
_cell.angle_beta   90.00
_cell.angle_gamma   90.00
#
_symmetry.space_group_name_H-M   'P 1'
#
loop_
_entity.id
_entity.type
_entity.pdbx_description
1 polymer ?
#
loop_
_entity_poly.entity_id
_entity_poly.type
_entity_poly.pdbx_seq_one_letter_code
_entity_poly.pdbx_strand_id
1 'polypeptide(L)'
;MTTAMSEQNTHREAAVQQQAAAQSRNLNAELQVLAKFGGFNVLESSVDGIQNLNPERKARRNIFLTDPERAPDRKELEKRLEMWVDMLQGNKSISEMIELCQKKSAAVSDLLSQNQLKAVEEVKQLEKSYRTVMLFYKNTDSDKIKNISIVNASMEQLTDLDNSFFIDAIADELRANYDRLDLRTNYSLLVIPGYLGSNKVIEKWAKIAHDNKVMIYTDFADLEKPDDVIEMFFDSNLSGGDVYKSNVCMACNYLVGRGRYAELGETEDLLIPPSAALAGSVYKTVMAQVTAGKKYGSMSEVDGVAFNLKKSEISELEKIGLIPMVKEYGKVMAFSAKTLFNGDNLGLQTYSVVRVFDWVTKVLMDFLNRRAFENWNSKAERDLRGQISK
;
A
#
# COMPACT_ATOMS: atom_id res chain seq x y z
N MET A 1 -62.05 -43.95 -46.05
CA MET A 1 -60.91 -43.03 -45.76
C MET A 1 -61.26 -41.97 -44.72
N THR A 2 -62.48 -41.75 -44.33
CA THR A 2 -62.93 -40.67 -43.41
C THR A 2 -62.85 -41.07 -41.93
N THR A 3 -62.86 -42.37 -41.58
CA THR A 3 -62.79 -42.82 -40.16
C THR A 3 -61.38 -42.76 -39.59
N ALA A 4 -60.36 -43.00 -40.39
CA ALA A 4 -58.98 -43.00 -39.90
C ALA A 4 -58.41 -41.57 -39.62
N MET A 5 -58.94 -40.54 -40.23
CA MET A 5 -58.58 -39.14 -40.00
C MET A 5 -59.21 -38.58 -38.72
N SER A 6 -60.35 -39.10 -38.27
CA SER A 6 -61.01 -38.66 -37.03
C SER A 6 -60.32 -39.26 -35.79
N GLU A 7 -59.82 -40.46 -35.85
CA GLU A 7 -59.10 -41.09 -34.76
C GLU A 7 -57.68 -40.49 -34.54
N GLN A 8 -57.01 -40.10 -35.63
CA GLN A 8 -55.74 -39.39 -35.51
C GLN A 8 -55.84 -37.99 -34.89
N ASN A 9 -56.94 -37.26 -35.19
CA ASN A 9 -57.16 -35.94 -34.59
C ASN A 9 -57.53 -36.04 -33.10
N THR A 10 -58.37 -37.01 -32.70
CA THR A 10 -58.71 -37.26 -31.28
C THR A 10 -57.50 -37.69 -30.47
N HIS A 11 -56.61 -38.52 -31.03
CA HIS A 11 -55.35 -38.88 -30.34
C HIS A 11 -54.39 -37.69 -30.23
N ARG A 12 -54.37 -36.80 -31.22
CA ARG A 12 -53.54 -35.60 -31.19
C ARG A 12 -54.07 -34.56 -30.20
N GLU A 13 -55.35 -34.38 -30.11
CA GLU A 13 -56.00 -33.49 -29.12
C GLU A 13 -55.88 -34.04 -27.70
N ALA A 14 -56.00 -35.35 -27.49
CA ALA A 14 -55.79 -35.97 -26.22
C ALA A 14 -54.31 -35.91 -25.75
N ALA A 15 -53.35 -36.04 -26.68
CA ALA A 15 -51.92 -35.85 -26.39
C ALA A 15 -51.58 -34.41 -26.05
N VAL A 16 -52.17 -33.43 -26.73
CA VAL A 16 -52.00 -32.00 -26.46
C VAL A 16 -52.63 -31.64 -25.10
N GLN A 17 -53.82 -32.18 -24.79
CA GLN A 17 -54.48 -31.98 -23.48
C GLN A 17 -53.69 -32.67 -22.33
N GLN A 18 -53.13 -33.85 -22.56
CA GLN A 18 -52.26 -34.48 -21.58
C GLN A 18 -50.92 -33.74 -21.35
N GLN A 19 -50.34 -33.19 -22.41
CA GLN A 19 -49.17 -32.31 -22.28
C GLN A 19 -49.50 -31.02 -21.56
N ALA A 20 -50.64 -30.37 -21.86
CA ALA A 20 -51.09 -29.16 -21.16
C ALA A 20 -51.43 -29.44 -19.70
N ALA A 21 -52.03 -30.61 -19.36
CA ALA A 21 -52.31 -31.02 -17.99
C ALA A 21 -51.03 -31.42 -17.20
N ALA A 22 -50.02 -31.99 -17.86
CA ALA A 22 -48.72 -32.27 -17.28
C ALA A 22 -47.93 -30.98 -17.01
N GLN A 23 -48.02 -30.00 -17.94
CA GLN A 23 -47.44 -28.65 -17.77
C GLN A 23 -48.11 -27.90 -16.62
N SER A 24 -49.45 -27.96 -16.45
CA SER A 24 -50.13 -27.31 -15.32
C SER A 24 -49.85 -27.92 -13.98
N ARG A 25 -49.60 -29.23 -13.91
CA ARG A 25 -49.19 -29.94 -12.66
C ARG A 25 -47.76 -29.58 -12.26
N ASN A 26 -46.89 -29.37 -13.21
CA ASN A 26 -45.51 -28.95 -12.96
C ASN A 26 -45.46 -27.48 -12.51
N LEU A 27 -46.29 -26.63 -13.09
CA LEU A 27 -46.38 -25.19 -12.76
C LEU A 27 -46.69 -24.94 -11.27
N ASN A 28 -47.60 -25.70 -10.66
CA ASN A 28 -47.93 -25.58 -9.23
C ASN A 28 -46.78 -26.00 -8.31
N ALA A 29 -46.02 -27.05 -8.66
CA ALA A 29 -44.83 -27.44 -7.92
C ALA A 29 -43.71 -26.35 -8.03
N GLU A 30 -43.57 -25.79 -9.18
CA GLU A 30 -42.60 -24.75 -9.46
C GLU A 30 -42.93 -23.41 -8.79
N LEU A 31 -44.23 -23.05 -8.71
CA LEU A 31 -44.72 -21.92 -7.96
C LEU A 31 -44.47 -22.05 -6.43
N GLN A 32 -44.49 -23.28 -5.90
CA GLN A 32 -44.11 -23.54 -4.50
C GLN A 32 -42.61 -23.38 -4.26
N VAL A 33 -41.77 -23.70 -5.25
CA VAL A 33 -40.33 -23.44 -5.18
C VAL A 33 -40.08 -21.91 -5.25
N LEU A 34 -40.77 -21.22 -6.15
CA LEU A 34 -40.68 -19.76 -6.27
C LEU A 34 -41.10 -19.04 -4.97
N ALA A 35 -42.12 -19.60 -4.25
CA ALA A 35 -42.57 -19.04 -2.97
C ALA A 35 -41.46 -19.00 -1.91
N LYS A 36 -40.48 -19.90 -1.95
CA LYS A 36 -39.32 -19.92 -1.06
C LYS A 36 -38.37 -18.73 -1.29
N PHE A 37 -38.41 -18.15 -2.48
CA PHE A 37 -37.58 -17.00 -2.87
C PHE A 37 -38.34 -15.67 -2.94
N GLY A 38 -39.43 -15.55 -2.18
CA GLY A 38 -40.24 -14.32 -2.15
C GLY A 38 -41.48 -14.34 -3.05
N GLY A 39 -41.66 -15.40 -3.83
CA GLY A 39 -42.86 -15.70 -4.59
C GLY A 39 -43.26 -14.66 -5.62
N PHE A 40 -44.54 -14.69 -5.97
CA PHE A 40 -45.15 -13.72 -6.86
C PHE A 40 -45.11 -12.27 -6.35
N ASN A 41 -44.88 -12.04 -5.06
CA ASN A 41 -44.80 -10.71 -4.49
C ASN A 41 -43.69 -9.86 -5.10
N VAL A 42 -42.57 -10.47 -5.53
CA VAL A 42 -41.50 -9.77 -6.24
C VAL A 42 -41.91 -9.39 -7.65
N LEU A 43 -42.63 -10.29 -8.35
CA LEU A 43 -43.17 -10.02 -9.67
C LEU A 43 -44.35 -9.05 -9.60
N GLU A 44 -45.28 -9.21 -8.66
CA GLU A 44 -46.37 -8.28 -8.42
C GLU A 44 -45.85 -6.89 -8.01
N SER A 45 -44.86 -6.77 -7.17
CA SER A 45 -44.26 -5.47 -6.85
C SER A 45 -43.60 -4.80 -8.07
N SER A 46 -43.13 -5.58 -9.03
CA SER A 46 -42.63 -5.08 -10.31
C SER A 46 -43.76 -4.69 -11.27
N VAL A 47 -44.86 -5.45 -11.27
CA VAL A 47 -46.05 -5.21 -12.14
C VAL A 47 -46.94 -4.13 -11.52
N ASP A 48 -47.21 -4.18 -10.21
CA ASP A 48 -47.96 -3.13 -9.50
C ASP A 48 -47.27 -1.78 -9.54
N GLY A 49 -45.94 -1.78 -9.64
CA GLY A 49 -45.15 -0.57 -9.90
C GLY A 49 -45.60 0.16 -11.20
N ILE A 50 -46.12 -0.56 -12.16
CA ILE A 50 -46.66 0.02 -13.44
C ILE A 50 -48.06 0.60 -13.23
N GLN A 51 -48.87 0.00 -12.38
CA GLN A 51 -50.25 0.42 -12.13
C GLN A 51 -50.40 1.35 -10.92
N ASN A 52 -49.36 1.50 -10.13
CA ASN A 52 -49.41 2.29 -8.90
C ASN A 52 -49.56 3.79 -9.22
N LEU A 53 -50.68 4.36 -8.83
CA LEU A 53 -51.03 5.77 -8.97
C LEU A 53 -50.29 6.73 -8.04
N ASN A 54 -49.27 6.26 -7.28
CA ASN A 54 -48.46 7.11 -6.43
C ASN A 54 -47.80 8.23 -7.29
N PRO A 55 -48.10 9.51 -7.00
CA PRO A 55 -47.60 10.64 -7.77
C PRO A 55 -46.07 10.71 -7.86
N GLU A 56 -45.40 10.33 -6.78
CA GLU A 56 -43.93 10.32 -6.78
C GLU A 56 -43.34 9.27 -7.71
N ARG A 57 -43.91 8.07 -7.73
CA ARG A 57 -43.46 7.00 -8.64
C ARG A 57 -43.72 7.38 -10.08
N LYS A 58 -44.88 8.00 -10.36
CA LYS A 58 -45.23 8.50 -11.69
C LYS A 58 -44.28 9.60 -12.15
N ALA A 59 -43.92 10.52 -11.25
CA ALA A 59 -42.96 11.58 -11.53
C ALA A 59 -41.54 11.02 -11.81
N ARG A 60 -41.06 10.13 -10.97
CA ARG A 60 -39.76 9.47 -11.16
C ARG A 60 -39.70 8.66 -12.46
N ARG A 61 -40.78 7.96 -12.80
CA ARG A 61 -40.88 7.23 -14.06
C ARG A 61 -40.84 8.18 -15.27
N ASN A 62 -41.55 9.29 -15.21
CA ASN A 62 -41.53 10.29 -16.30
C ASN A 62 -40.13 10.89 -16.46
N ILE A 63 -39.47 11.25 -15.39
CA ILE A 63 -38.09 11.74 -15.40
C ILE A 63 -37.16 10.67 -16.01
N PHE A 64 -37.27 9.43 -15.58
CA PHE A 64 -36.47 8.35 -16.16
C PHE A 64 -36.70 8.15 -17.67
N LEU A 65 -37.95 8.29 -18.14
CA LEU A 65 -38.29 8.09 -19.53
C LEU A 65 -37.94 9.29 -20.44
N THR A 66 -37.96 10.51 -19.90
CA THR A 66 -37.81 11.74 -20.68
C THR A 66 -36.47 12.42 -20.56
N ASP A 67 -35.75 12.18 -19.46
CA ASP A 67 -34.45 12.80 -19.22
C ASP A 67 -33.38 12.28 -20.20
N PRO A 68 -32.74 13.15 -21.01
CA PRO A 68 -31.68 12.75 -21.94
C PRO A 68 -30.47 12.12 -21.24
N GLU A 69 -30.13 12.56 -20.02
CA GLU A 69 -29.01 12.03 -19.25
C GLU A 69 -29.21 10.57 -18.83
N ARG A 70 -30.48 10.12 -18.79
CA ARG A 70 -30.85 8.73 -18.47
C ARG A 70 -30.92 7.80 -19.69
N ALA A 71 -30.53 8.27 -20.87
CA ALA A 71 -30.52 7.43 -22.07
C ALA A 71 -29.68 6.16 -21.97
N PRO A 72 -28.49 6.18 -21.36
CA PRO A 72 -27.71 4.97 -21.11
C PRO A 72 -28.42 3.98 -20.18
N ASP A 73 -29.06 4.48 -19.13
CA ASP A 73 -29.79 3.65 -18.15
C ASP A 73 -31.00 2.97 -18.81
N ARG A 74 -31.71 3.67 -19.70
CA ARG A 74 -32.82 3.10 -20.47
C ARG A 74 -32.36 1.98 -21.39
N LYS A 75 -31.23 2.17 -22.09
CA LYS A 75 -30.67 1.15 -22.98
C LYS A 75 -30.20 -0.08 -22.19
N GLU A 76 -29.67 0.11 -21.01
CA GLU A 76 -29.31 -1.00 -20.14
C GLU A 76 -30.53 -1.74 -19.60
N LEU A 77 -31.61 -1.01 -19.23
CA LEU A 77 -32.87 -1.62 -18.83
C LEU A 77 -33.49 -2.43 -19.98
N GLU A 78 -33.46 -1.91 -21.21
CA GLU A 78 -33.95 -2.62 -22.40
C GLU A 78 -33.24 -3.96 -22.58
N LYS A 79 -31.91 -3.97 -22.53
CA LYS A 79 -31.12 -5.22 -22.59
C LYS A 79 -31.50 -6.22 -21.49
N ARG A 80 -31.73 -5.74 -20.27
CA ARG A 80 -32.15 -6.60 -19.15
C ARG A 80 -33.54 -7.15 -19.37
N LEU A 81 -34.44 -6.38 -19.91
CA LEU A 81 -35.79 -6.85 -20.27
C LEU A 81 -35.73 -7.89 -21.38
N GLU A 82 -34.95 -7.67 -22.43
CA GLU A 82 -34.71 -8.67 -23.49
C GLU A 82 -34.17 -9.98 -22.91
N MET A 83 -33.16 -9.92 -22.03
CA MET A 83 -32.64 -11.11 -21.34
C MET A 83 -33.74 -11.83 -20.54
N TRP A 84 -34.65 -11.10 -19.91
CA TRP A 84 -35.79 -11.68 -19.19
C TRP A 84 -36.76 -12.37 -20.12
N VAL A 85 -37.10 -11.75 -21.25
CA VAL A 85 -37.99 -12.31 -22.28
C VAL A 85 -37.37 -13.58 -22.85
N ASP A 86 -36.10 -13.56 -23.21
CA ASP A 86 -35.37 -14.72 -23.71
C ASP A 86 -35.36 -15.86 -22.71
N MET A 87 -35.17 -15.57 -21.44
CA MET A 87 -35.19 -16.57 -20.36
C MET A 87 -36.59 -17.15 -20.18
N LEU A 88 -37.64 -16.35 -20.24
CA LEU A 88 -39.04 -16.82 -20.12
C LEU A 88 -39.46 -17.63 -21.32
N GLN A 89 -38.99 -17.31 -22.53
CA GLN A 89 -39.32 -18.05 -23.75
C GLN A 89 -38.47 -19.30 -23.93
N GLY A 90 -37.22 -19.28 -23.45
CA GLY A 90 -36.29 -20.40 -23.65
C GLY A 90 -36.44 -21.54 -22.66
N ASN A 91 -37.10 -21.33 -21.51
CA ASN A 91 -37.18 -22.34 -20.44
C ASN A 91 -38.61 -22.90 -20.33
N LYS A 92 -38.71 -24.19 -20.12
CA LYS A 92 -39.99 -24.93 -20.07
C LYS A 92 -40.58 -24.96 -18.65
N SER A 93 -39.79 -24.71 -17.62
CA SER A 93 -40.21 -24.74 -16.22
C SER A 93 -39.62 -23.62 -15.36
N ILE A 94 -40.29 -23.27 -14.27
CA ILE A 94 -39.81 -22.27 -13.30
C ILE A 94 -38.53 -22.76 -12.61
N SER A 95 -38.41 -24.09 -12.36
CA SER A 95 -37.22 -24.68 -11.77
C SER A 95 -35.99 -24.50 -12.65
N GLU A 96 -36.12 -24.73 -13.96
CA GLU A 96 -35.03 -24.47 -14.93
C GLU A 96 -34.62 -22.99 -14.96
N MET A 97 -35.59 -22.08 -14.89
CA MET A 97 -35.28 -20.61 -14.80
C MET A 97 -34.52 -20.29 -13.53
N ILE A 98 -34.90 -20.84 -12.39
CA ILE A 98 -34.21 -20.62 -11.11
C ILE A 98 -32.77 -21.15 -11.18
N GLU A 99 -32.58 -22.35 -11.68
CA GLU A 99 -31.24 -22.94 -11.85
C GLU A 99 -30.37 -22.08 -12.80
N LEU A 100 -30.94 -21.64 -13.92
CA LEU A 100 -30.23 -20.78 -14.85
C LEU A 100 -29.84 -19.45 -14.20
N CYS A 101 -30.75 -18.83 -13.43
CA CYS A 101 -30.48 -17.59 -12.71
C CYS A 101 -29.38 -17.80 -11.67
N GLN A 102 -29.44 -18.88 -10.88
CA GLN A 102 -28.42 -19.20 -9.90
C GLN A 102 -27.06 -19.43 -10.55
N LYS A 103 -27.00 -20.19 -11.65
CA LYS A 103 -25.76 -20.44 -12.39
C LYS A 103 -25.17 -19.13 -12.97
N LYS A 104 -26.01 -18.28 -13.56
CA LYS A 104 -25.55 -16.97 -14.07
C LYS A 104 -25.11 -16.06 -12.95
N SER A 105 -25.85 -16.02 -11.83
CA SER A 105 -25.47 -15.23 -10.65
C SER A 105 -24.13 -15.65 -10.07
N ALA A 106 -23.90 -16.97 -9.94
CA ALA A 106 -22.61 -17.50 -9.48
C ALA A 106 -21.47 -17.10 -10.44
N ALA A 107 -21.67 -17.29 -11.76
CA ALA A 107 -20.68 -16.93 -12.77
C ALA A 107 -20.34 -15.42 -12.76
N VAL A 108 -21.34 -14.56 -12.56
CA VAL A 108 -21.13 -13.10 -12.44
C VAL A 108 -20.41 -12.75 -11.15
N SER A 109 -20.75 -13.43 -10.03
CA SER A 109 -20.06 -13.26 -8.75
C SER A 109 -18.59 -13.65 -8.86
N ASP A 110 -18.29 -14.79 -9.50
CA ASP A 110 -16.91 -15.24 -9.73
C ASP A 110 -16.14 -14.25 -10.61
N LEU A 111 -16.75 -13.77 -11.69
CA LEU A 111 -16.15 -12.77 -12.56
C LEU A 111 -15.87 -11.45 -11.82
N LEU A 112 -16.81 -11.02 -10.96
CA LEU A 112 -16.64 -9.83 -10.13
C LEU A 112 -15.45 -9.99 -9.18
N SER A 113 -15.37 -11.14 -8.49
CA SER A 113 -14.25 -11.43 -7.58
C SER A 113 -12.90 -11.45 -8.31
N GLN A 114 -12.85 -12.06 -9.50
CA GLN A 114 -11.64 -12.07 -10.35
C GLN A 114 -11.24 -10.64 -10.78
N ASN A 115 -12.20 -9.82 -11.19
CA ASN A 115 -11.94 -8.43 -11.56
C ASN A 115 -11.47 -7.59 -10.37
N GLN A 116 -12.04 -7.82 -9.18
CA GLN A 116 -11.60 -7.16 -7.95
C GLN A 116 -10.17 -7.56 -7.58
N LEU A 117 -9.83 -8.86 -7.63
CA LEU A 117 -8.48 -9.34 -7.40
C LEU A 117 -7.49 -8.68 -8.36
N LYS A 118 -7.83 -8.71 -9.67
CA LYS A 118 -6.98 -8.07 -10.68
C LYS A 118 -6.81 -6.56 -10.44
N ALA A 119 -7.85 -5.86 -10.03
CA ALA A 119 -7.75 -4.45 -9.68
C ALA A 119 -6.83 -4.22 -8.46
N VAL A 120 -6.90 -5.09 -7.44
CA VAL A 120 -5.98 -5.05 -6.28
C VAL A 120 -4.54 -5.27 -6.72
N GLU A 121 -4.29 -6.24 -7.60
CA GLU A 121 -2.95 -6.53 -8.13
C GLU A 121 -2.37 -5.34 -8.92
N GLU A 122 -3.18 -4.74 -9.81
CA GLU A 122 -2.76 -3.59 -10.62
C GLU A 122 -2.43 -2.33 -9.79
N VAL A 123 -3.15 -2.11 -8.69
CA VAL A 123 -2.89 -0.96 -7.81
C VAL A 123 -1.88 -1.25 -6.69
N LYS A 124 -1.39 -2.47 -6.57
CA LYS A 124 -0.53 -2.93 -5.46
C LYS A 124 0.69 -2.03 -5.26
N GLN A 125 1.37 -1.61 -6.34
CA GLN A 125 2.55 -0.74 -6.25
C GLN A 125 2.18 0.68 -5.79
N LEU A 126 1.07 1.21 -6.28
CA LEU A 126 0.56 2.51 -5.84
C LEU A 126 0.15 2.47 -4.37
N GLU A 127 -0.49 1.38 -3.93
CA GLU A 127 -0.84 1.18 -2.52
C GLU A 127 0.41 1.09 -1.64
N LYS A 128 1.45 0.36 -2.06
CA LYS A 128 2.76 0.33 -1.37
C LYS A 128 3.34 1.73 -1.20
N SER A 129 3.38 2.51 -2.27
CA SER A 129 3.90 3.88 -2.24
C SER A 129 3.08 4.79 -1.33
N TYR A 130 1.76 4.75 -1.43
CA TYR A 130 0.87 5.51 -0.56
C TYR A 130 1.07 5.17 0.91
N ARG A 131 1.08 3.87 1.26
CA ARG A 131 1.26 3.42 2.64
C ARG A 131 2.64 3.77 3.17
N THR A 132 3.67 3.71 2.34
CA THR A 132 5.04 4.11 2.71
C THR A 132 5.08 5.57 3.15
N VAL A 133 4.51 6.48 2.36
CA VAL A 133 4.41 7.90 2.72
C VAL A 133 3.51 8.10 3.94
N MET A 134 2.37 7.42 3.99
CA MET A 134 1.46 7.47 5.15
C MET A 134 2.15 7.04 6.44
N LEU A 135 2.94 5.96 6.42
CA LEU A 135 3.66 5.46 7.60
C LEU A 135 4.69 6.45 8.13
N PHE A 136 5.35 7.23 7.27
CA PHE A 136 6.19 8.33 7.72
C PHE A 136 5.38 9.33 8.55
N TYR A 137 4.26 9.82 8.01
CA TYR A 137 3.42 10.82 8.70
C TYR A 137 2.74 10.29 9.96
N LYS A 138 2.34 9.02 9.99
CA LYS A 138 1.72 8.38 11.17
C LYS A 138 2.71 8.14 12.31
N ASN A 139 3.99 8.07 12.00
CA ASN A 139 5.05 7.83 12.98
C ASN A 139 5.85 9.08 13.35
N THR A 140 5.54 10.24 12.78
CA THR A 140 6.18 11.52 13.11
C THR A 140 5.21 12.51 13.75
N ASP A 141 5.73 13.58 14.33
CA ASP A 141 4.95 14.74 14.76
C ASP A 141 4.86 15.72 13.57
N SER A 142 3.76 15.69 12.85
CA SER A 142 3.55 16.46 11.61
C SER A 142 3.81 17.96 11.80
N ASP A 143 3.45 18.50 12.97
CA ASP A 143 3.62 19.92 13.31
C ASP A 143 5.10 20.37 13.41
N LYS A 144 6.02 19.41 13.54
CA LYS A 144 7.46 19.67 13.62
C LYS A 144 8.15 19.63 12.26
N ILE A 145 7.48 19.15 11.22
CA ILE A 145 8.06 19.09 9.88
C ILE A 145 8.09 20.48 9.29
N LYS A 146 9.29 21.00 9.02
CA LYS A 146 9.49 22.34 8.43
C LYS A 146 9.66 22.28 6.93
N ASN A 147 10.47 21.33 6.46
CA ASN A 147 10.74 21.10 5.05
C ASN A 147 10.60 19.63 4.73
N ILE A 148 9.88 19.34 3.68
CA ILE A 148 9.80 18.00 3.07
C ILE A 148 9.76 18.16 1.55
N SER A 149 10.60 17.42 0.86
CA SER A 149 10.55 17.25 -0.59
C SER A 149 10.28 15.78 -0.90
N ILE A 150 9.32 15.51 -1.77
CA ILE A 150 8.97 14.18 -2.20
C ILE A 150 9.27 14.08 -3.69
N VAL A 151 10.11 13.12 -4.05
CA VAL A 151 10.46 12.82 -5.44
C VAL A 151 9.84 11.47 -5.79
N ASN A 152 9.13 11.42 -6.90
CA ASN A 152 8.61 10.18 -7.45
C ASN A 152 9.65 9.60 -8.42
N ALA A 153 10.32 8.54 -8.01
CA ALA A 153 11.32 7.83 -8.80
C ALA A 153 11.15 6.33 -8.64
N SER A 154 11.42 5.57 -9.71
CA SER A 154 11.50 4.11 -9.61
C SER A 154 12.83 3.68 -9.00
N MET A 155 12.88 2.45 -8.43
CA MET A 155 14.14 1.89 -7.94
C MET A 155 15.21 1.81 -9.03
N GLU A 156 14.82 1.50 -10.26
CA GLU A 156 15.73 1.47 -11.41
C GLU A 156 16.42 2.82 -11.60
N GLN A 157 15.68 3.93 -11.54
CA GLN A 157 16.23 5.29 -11.67
C GLN A 157 17.18 5.66 -10.52
N LEU A 158 16.95 5.13 -9.33
CA LEU A 158 17.76 5.39 -8.13
C LEU A 158 19.00 4.48 -8.03
N THR A 159 19.09 3.43 -8.85
CA THR A 159 20.18 2.46 -8.86
C THR A 159 20.99 2.47 -10.15
N ASP A 160 20.56 3.19 -11.18
CA ASP A 160 21.24 3.31 -12.47
C ASP A 160 22.44 4.25 -12.33
N LEU A 161 23.64 3.66 -12.27
CA LEU A 161 24.91 4.41 -12.23
C LEU A 161 25.38 4.84 -13.60
N ASP A 162 24.90 4.21 -14.66
CA ASP A 162 25.28 4.55 -16.06
C ASP A 162 24.49 5.79 -16.52
N ASN A 163 23.24 5.94 -16.04
CA ASN A 163 22.41 7.13 -16.25
C ASN A 163 21.99 7.72 -14.91
N SER A 164 22.94 8.39 -14.25
CA SER A 164 22.76 8.87 -12.87
C SER A 164 21.93 10.15 -12.75
N PHE A 165 21.17 10.55 -13.78
CA PHE A 165 20.42 11.82 -13.80
C PHE A 165 19.57 12.06 -12.56
N PHE A 166 18.79 11.06 -12.11
CA PHE A 166 17.96 11.18 -10.91
C PHE A 166 18.80 11.28 -9.63
N ILE A 167 19.85 10.47 -9.54
CA ILE A 167 20.76 10.49 -8.39
C ILE A 167 21.45 11.85 -8.29
N ASP A 168 21.94 12.37 -9.41
CA ASP A 168 22.67 13.64 -9.47
C ASP A 168 21.70 14.82 -9.22
N ALA A 169 20.45 14.77 -9.71
CA ALA A 169 19.44 15.81 -9.42
C ALA A 169 19.12 15.90 -7.93
N ILE A 170 19.00 14.76 -7.25
CA ILE A 170 18.78 14.72 -5.79
C ILE A 170 20.04 15.21 -5.05
N ALA A 171 21.22 14.82 -5.51
CA ALA A 171 22.49 15.28 -4.94
C ALA A 171 22.66 16.80 -5.06
N ASP A 172 22.31 17.37 -6.21
CA ASP A 172 22.35 18.80 -6.44
C ASP A 172 21.37 19.59 -5.58
N GLU A 173 20.14 19.06 -5.39
CA GLU A 173 19.18 19.66 -4.46
C GLU A 173 19.69 19.64 -3.01
N LEU A 174 20.26 18.52 -2.56
CA LEU A 174 20.86 18.42 -1.23
C LEU A 174 22.04 19.38 -1.08
N ARG A 175 22.91 19.49 -2.08
CA ARG A 175 24.04 20.40 -2.11
C ARG A 175 23.58 21.86 -2.08
N ALA A 176 22.64 22.24 -2.94
CA ALA A 176 22.08 23.57 -3.00
C ALA A 176 21.41 23.98 -1.67
N ASN A 177 20.81 23.01 -0.97
CA ASN A 177 20.23 23.23 0.34
C ASN A 177 21.30 23.38 1.43
N TYR A 178 22.38 22.60 1.38
CA TYR A 178 23.48 22.65 2.35
C TYR A 178 24.40 23.85 2.15
N ASP A 179 24.53 24.36 0.92
CA ASP A 179 25.35 25.55 0.57
C ASP A 179 24.65 26.89 0.86
N ARG A 180 23.66 26.89 1.75
CA ARG A 180 22.99 28.11 2.22
C ARG A 180 23.68 28.67 3.45
N LEU A 181 23.62 30.00 3.61
CA LEU A 181 24.11 30.65 4.82
C LEU A 181 23.26 30.32 6.05
N ASP A 182 21.94 30.23 5.88
CA ASP A 182 20.99 29.81 6.93
C ASP A 182 20.71 28.33 6.83
N LEU A 183 21.28 27.55 7.75
CA LEU A 183 21.13 26.08 7.79
C LEU A 183 20.01 25.58 8.70
N ARG A 184 19.18 26.47 9.27
CA ARG A 184 18.10 26.09 10.20
C ARG A 184 17.01 25.24 9.56
N THR A 185 16.84 25.34 8.26
CA THR A 185 15.85 24.60 7.48
C THR A 185 16.49 23.56 6.55
N ASN A 186 17.76 23.22 6.80
CA ASN A 186 18.47 22.22 6.03
C ASN A 186 17.88 20.82 6.24
N TYR A 187 17.94 19.97 5.19
CA TYR A 187 17.52 18.57 5.28
C TYR A 187 18.41 17.81 6.27
N SER A 188 17.81 16.97 7.08
CA SER A 188 18.52 16.10 8.05
C SER A 188 18.41 14.61 7.72
N LEU A 189 17.38 14.22 6.99
CA LEU A 189 17.11 12.85 6.59
C LEU A 189 16.90 12.77 5.08
N LEU A 190 17.40 11.69 4.48
CA LEU A 190 17.08 11.23 3.14
C LEU A 190 16.47 9.83 3.27
N VAL A 191 15.24 9.66 2.81
CA VAL A 191 14.54 8.38 2.93
C VAL A 191 14.37 7.78 1.54
N ILE A 192 14.92 6.59 1.33
CA ILE A 192 14.85 5.86 0.07
C ILE A 192 14.25 4.48 0.40
N PRO A 193 12.92 4.35 0.35
CA PRO A 193 12.25 3.10 0.67
C PRO A 193 12.54 2.02 -0.36
N GLY A 194 12.98 0.86 0.11
CA GLY A 194 13.33 -0.29 -0.71
C GLY A 194 14.84 -0.56 -0.78
N TYR A 195 15.21 -1.64 -1.48
CA TYR A 195 16.58 -2.11 -1.56
C TYR A 195 17.32 -1.51 -2.76
N LEU A 196 18.46 -0.88 -2.51
CA LEU A 196 19.29 -0.21 -3.52
C LEU A 196 20.21 -1.18 -4.32
N GLY A 197 20.13 -2.46 -4.09
CA GLY A 197 20.68 -3.55 -4.91
C GLY A 197 22.18 -3.81 -4.72
N SER A 198 23.06 -2.86 -4.84
CA SER A 198 24.52 -3.12 -4.86
C SER A 198 25.33 -2.18 -3.97
N ASN A 199 26.52 -2.67 -3.55
CA ASN A 199 27.45 -1.86 -2.78
C ASN A 199 27.86 -0.57 -3.49
N LYS A 200 28.06 -0.59 -4.81
CA LYS A 200 28.45 0.60 -5.59
C LYS A 200 27.38 1.69 -5.54
N VAL A 201 26.10 1.30 -5.65
CA VAL A 201 24.99 2.24 -5.54
C VAL A 201 24.90 2.82 -4.13
N ILE A 202 25.00 1.96 -3.10
CA ILE A 202 24.98 2.40 -1.70
C ILE A 202 26.15 3.33 -1.39
N GLU A 203 27.34 3.06 -1.91
CA GLU A 203 28.48 3.95 -1.77
C GLU A 203 28.27 5.33 -2.42
N LYS A 204 27.68 5.38 -3.62
CA LYS A 204 27.32 6.65 -4.28
C LYS A 204 26.38 7.46 -3.38
N TRP A 205 25.29 6.85 -2.91
CA TRP A 205 24.34 7.50 -2.01
C TRP A 205 24.94 7.88 -0.66
N ALA A 206 25.76 7.00 -0.07
CA ALA A 206 26.44 7.26 1.20
C ALA A 206 27.37 8.47 1.13
N LYS A 207 28.14 8.63 0.05
CA LYS A 207 28.98 9.80 -0.19
C LYS A 207 28.14 11.06 -0.32
N ILE A 208 27.07 11.03 -1.11
CA ILE A 208 26.13 12.17 -1.24
C ILE A 208 25.59 12.59 0.12
N ALA A 209 25.15 11.63 0.93
CA ALA A 209 24.61 11.88 2.25
C ALA A 209 25.64 12.44 3.22
N HIS A 210 26.82 11.84 3.26
CA HIS A 210 27.93 12.28 4.10
C HIS A 210 28.37 13.71 3.81
N ASP A 211 28.53 14.05 2.54
CA ASP A 211 28.96 15.39 2.10
C ASP A 211 27.93 16.46 2.47
N ASN A 212 26.65 16.14 2.40
CA ASN A 212 25.55 17.06 2.71
C ASN A 212 25.03 16.97 4.15
N LYS A 213 25.69 16.16 5.01
CA LYS A 213 25.32 16.00 6.42
C LYS A 213 23.86 15.58 6.62
N VAL A 214 23.40 14.62 5.81
CA VAL A 214 22.09 13.99 5.94
C VAL A 214 22.26 12.50 6.27
N MET A 215 21.27 11.92 6.97
CA MET A 215 21.23 10.50 7.28
C MET A 215 20.29 9.78 6.31
N ILE A 216 20.79 8.77 5.62
CA ILE A 216 19.96 7.91 4.76
C ILE A 216 19.26 6.84 5.60
N TYR A 217 17.97 6.65 5.32
CA TYR A 217 17.18 5.51 5.74
C TYR A 217 16.70 4.75 4.50
N THR A 218 17.16 3.53 4.35
CA THR A 218 16.82 2.63 3.25
C THR A 218 16.56 1.22 3.80
N ASP A 219 16.19 0.29 2.96
CA ASP A 219 15.84 -1.06 3.34
C ASP A 219 16.75 -2.09 2.67
N PHE A 220 16.95 -3.21 3.32
CA PHE A 220 17.51 -4.40 2.71
C PHE A 220 16.44 -5.13 1.89
N ALA A 221 16.85 -6.15 1.16
CA ALA A 221 15.96 -6.94 0.32
C ALA A 221 14.79 -7.54 1.13
N ASP A 222 13.64 -7.64 0.48
CA ASP A 222 12.45 -8.33 1.00
C ASP A 222 12.67 -9.84 0.87
N LEU A 223 12.95 -10.50 1.98
CA LEU A 223 13.26 -11.93 2.07
C LEU A 223 12.36 -12.59 3.10
N GLU A 224 12.21 -13.91 2.99
CA GLU A 224 11.27 -14.67 3.81
C GLU A 224 11.84 -15.17 5.14
N LYS A 225 13.17 -15.25 5.25
CA LYS A 225 13.86 -15.84 6.41
C LYS A 225 15.08 -15.02 6.84
N PRO A 226 15.39 -15.02 8.15
CA PRO A 226 16.57 -14.31 8.67
C PRO A 226 17.89 -14.85 8.13
N ASP A 227 18.00 -16.17 7.89
CA ASP A 227 19.22 -16.78 7.37
C ASP A 227 19.52 -16.28 5.94
N ASP A 228 18.48 -16.16 5.11
CA ASP A 228 18.61 -15.64 3.74
C ASP A 228 19.08 -14.16 3.76
N VAL A 229 18.59 -13.37 4.75
CA VAL A 229 19.02 -11.97 4.93
C VAL A 229 20.51 -11.91 5.28
N ILE A 230 20.98 -12.77 6.17
CA ILE A 230 22.37 -12.80 6.61
C ILE A 230 23.28 -13.24 5.46
N GLU A 231 22.93 -14.31 4.76
CA GLU A 231 23.69 -14.84 3.61
C GLU A 231 23.83 -13.79 2.52
N MET A 232 22.69 -13.24 2.05
CA MET A 232 22.68 -12.22 1.00
C MET A 232 23.42 -10.95 1.41
N PHE A 233 23.38 -10.56 2.70
CA PHE A 233 24.07 -9.38 3.18
C PHE A 233 25.59 -9.56 3.13
N PHE A 234 26.10 -10.73 3.51
CA PHE A 234 27.53 -11.04 3.43
C PHE A 234 28.02 -11.04 1.97
N ASP A 235 27.25 -11.64 1.06
CA ASP A 235 27.59 -11.67 -0.34
C ASP A 235 27.58 -10.27 -0.99
N SER A 236 26.68 -9.40 -0.53
CA SER A 236 26.53 -8.03 -1.06
C SER A 236 27.61 -7.07 -0.57
N ASN A 237 28.36 -7.39 0.50
CA ASN A 237 29.44 -6.59 1.10
C ASN A 237 29.08 -5.11 1.32
N LEU A 238 27.92 -4.85 1.93
CA LEU A 238 27.36 -3.50 2.06
C LEU A 238 27.98 -2.69 3.21
N SER A 239 28.36 -3.33 4.30
CA SER A 239 29.04 -2.69 5.44
C SER A 239 30.53 -2.46 5.12
N GLY A 240 31.15 -1.51 5.83
CA GLY A 240 32.58 -1.24 5.65
C GLY A 240 33.13 -0.20 6.60
N GLY A 241 34.48 -0.07 6.63
CA GLY A 241 35.20 0.89 7.47
C GLY A 241 35.26 2.32 6.93
N ASP A 242 34.67 2.59 5.78
CA ASP A 242 34.63 3.93 5.19
C ASP A 242 33.68 4.85 5.96
N VAL A 243 34.15 6.04 6.31
CA VAL A 243 33.41 6.99 7.16
C VAL A 243 32.03 7.34 6.60
N TYR A 244 31.89 7.49 5.29
CA TYR A 244 30.62 7.84 4.65
C TYR A 244 29.53 6.76 4.87
N LYS A 245 29.88 5.51 5.14
CA LYS A 245 28.92 4.44 5.48
C LYS A 245 28.22 4.67 6.83
N SER A 246 28.76 5.54 7.67
CA SER A 246 28.11 5.92 8.92
C SER A 246 26.84 6.76 8.73
N ASN A 247 26.65 7.36 7.54
CA ASN A 247 25.43 8.10 7.21
C ASN A 247 24.33 7.22 6.59
N VAL A 248 24.47 5.89 6.61
CA VAL A 248 23.47 4.96 6.06
C VAL A 248 22.91 4.06 7.15
N CYS A 249 21.61 4.10 7.33
CA CYS A 249 20.82 3.20 8.15
C CYS A 249 20.01 2.28 7.23
N MET A 250 20.18 0.98 7.37
CA MET A 250 19.50 -0.01 6.55
C MET A 250 18.61 -0.89 7.42
N ALA A 251 17.31 -0.81 7.17
CA ALA A 251 16.32 -1.63 7.88
C ALA A 251 16.12 -2.97 7.17
N CYS A 252 15.76 -3.99 7.91
CA CYS A 252 15.40 -5.30 7.36
C CYS A 252 14.16 -5.87 8.06
N ASN A 253 13.56 -6.90 7.43
CA ASN A 253 12.29 -7.49 7.82
C ASN A 253 11.12 -6.55 7.57
N TYR A 254 10.49 -6.68 6.40
CA TYR A 254 9.43 -5.78 5.94
C TYR A 254 8.21 -5.76 6.86
N LEU A 255 7.49 -4.64 6.83
CA LEU A 255 6.29 -4.42 7.64
C LEU A 255 5.06 -4.95 6.90
N VAL A 256 4.16 -5.61 7.62
CA VAL A 256 2.83 -5.92 7.12
C VAL A 256 1.99 -4.64 7.18
N GLY A 257 1.80 -4.01 6.04
CA GLY A 257 1.00 -2.79 5.92
C GLY A 257 -0.51 -3.05 5.91
N ARG A 258 -0.92 -4.21 5.41
CA ARG A 258 -2.24 -4.81 5.55
C ARG A 258 -2.22 -6.32 5.34
N GLY A 259 -3.18 -7.00 5.94
CA GLY A 259 -3.43 -8.40 5.64
C GLY A 259 -3.96 -8.60 4.21
N ARG A 260 -3.78 -9.80 3.71
CA ARG A 260 -4.31 -10.23 2.41
C ARG A 260 -5.84 -10.19 2.37
N TYR A 261 -6.40 -9.92 1.23
CA TYR A 261 -7.83 -10.08 0.95
C TYR A 261 -8.14 -11.53 0.56
N ALA A 262 -8.22 -12.41 1.57
CA ALA A 262 -8.44 -13.84 1.36
C ALA A 262 -9.76 -14.13 0.61
N GLU A 263 -10.79 -13.30 0.80
CA GLU A 263 -12.09 -13.42 0.12
C GLU A 263 -11.98 -13.20 -1.39
N LEU A 264 -10.99 -12.44 -1.84
CA LEU A 264 -10.70 -12.19 -3.25
C LEU A 264 -9.71 -13.19 -3.84
N GLY A 265 -9.08 -14.02 -3.00
CA GLY A 265 -8.05 -14.98 -3.41
C GLY A 265 -6.62 -14.41 -3.38
N GLU A 266 -6.38 -13.26 -2.75
CA GLU A 266 -5.01 -12.78 -2.51
C GLU A 266 -4.27 -13.75 -1.58
N THR A 267 -3.08 -14.18 -1.97
CA THR A 267 -2.33 -15.22 -1.27
C THR A 267 -1.39 -14.69 -0.20
N GLU A 268 -0.92 -13.45 -0.35
CA GLU A 268 0.12 -12.85 0.49
C GLU A 268 -0.33 -11.53 1.09
N ASP A 269 0.19 -11.23 2.27
CA ASP A 269 0.03 -9.92 2.89
C ASP A 269 0.77 -8.83 2.11
N LEU A 270 0.32 -7.59 2.22
CA LEU A 270 0.99 -6.46 1.59
C LEU A 270 2.19 -6.03 2.43
N LEU A 271 3.39 -6.37 1.99
CA LEU A 271 4.64 -6.00 2.64
C LEU A 271 5.11 -4.61 2.18
N ILE A 272 5.57 -3.80 3.14
CA ILE A 272 5.98 -2.41 2.97
C ILE A 272 7.38 -2.20 3.53
N PRO A 273 8.25 -1.46 2.81
CA PRO A 273 9.59 -1.11 3.32
C PRO A 273 9.51 -0.36 4.66
N PRO A 274 10.26 -0.76 5.70
CA PRO A 274 10.20 -0.14 7.02
C PRO A 274 10.88 1.22 7.14
N SER A 275 11.77 1.60 6.22
CA SER A 275 12.60 2.81 6.32
C SER A 275 11.81 4.08 6.52
N ALA A 276 10.65 4.24 5.85
CA ALA A 276 9.82 5.43 5.99
C ALA A 276 9.18 5.55 7.38
N ALA A 277 8.65 4.45 7.93
CA ALA A 277 8.12 4.42 9.29
C ALA A 277 9.22 4.68 10.33
N LEU A 278 10.40 4.06 10.13
CA LEU A 278 11.57 4.28 10.97
C LEU A 278 12.02 5.74 10.93
N ALA A 279 12.14 6.33 9.74
CA ALA A 279 12.51 7.73 9.57
C ALA A 279 11.52 8.69 10.24
N GLY A 280 10.22 8.41 10.16
CA GLY A 280 9.19 9.15 10.87
C GLY A 280 9.39 9.11 12.39
N SER A 281 9.62 7.94 12.95
CA SER A 281 9.91 7.74 14.38
C SER A 281 11.21 8.42 14.81
N VAL A 282 12.24 8.35 13.97
CA VAL A 282 13.54 9.01 14.19
C VAL A 282 13.39 10.54 14.15
N TYR A 283 12.59 11.08 13.25
CA TYR A 283 12.33 12.51 13.16
C TYR A 283 11.59 13.05 14.38
N LYS A 284 10.65 12.28 14.92
CA LYS A 284 9.90 12.59 16.14
C LYS A 284 10.78 12.60 17.38
N THR A 285 11.74 11.69 17.46
CA THR A 285 12.57 11.45 18.62
C THR A 285 13.72 12.46 18.69
N VAL A 286 14.09 12.92 19.90
CA VAL A 286 15.26 13.79 20.06
C VAL A 286 16.52 13.16 19.47
N MET A 287 17.37 13.98 18.86
CA MET A 287 18.46 13.52 17.99
C MET A 287 19.45 12.59 18.67
N ALA A 288 19.75 12.84 19.94
CA ALA A 288 20.65 12.01 20.75
C ALA A 288 20.02 10.69 21.22
N GLN A 289 18.69 10.55 21.09
CA GLN A 289 17.99 9.34 21.53
C GLN A 289 17.91 8.32 20.41
N VAL A 290 18.32 7.10 20.70
CA VAL A 290 18.13 5.96 19.80
C VAL A 290 16.64 5.62 19.69
N THR A 291 16.17 5.47 18.47
CA THR A 291 14.78 5.13 18.13
C THR A 291 14.67 3.60 17.98
N ALA A 292 14.86 2.89 19.08
CA ALA A 292 14.78 1.43 19.14
C ALA A 292 14.05 0.96 20.40
N GLY A 293 13.55 -0.27 20.34
CA GLY A 293 12.83 -0.92 21.43
C GLY A 293 11.42 -0.36 21.67
N LYS A 294 10.73 -0.93 22.67
CA LYS A 294 9.31 -0.69 22.93
C LYS A 294 8.94 0.78 23.14
N LYS A 295 9.80 1.57 23.75
CA LYS A 295 9.49 2.96 24.14
C LYS A 295 9.66 3.95 22.98
N TYR A 296 10.75 3.84 22.24
CA TYR A 296 11.11 4.83 21.23
C TYR A 296 11.09 4.29 19.79
N GLY A 297 11.19 2.97 19.62
CA GLY A 297 11.21 2.31 18.31
C GLY A 297 9.87 1.75 17.86
N SER A 298 8.80 1.86 18.68
CA SER A 298 7.47 1.35 18.32
C SER A 298 6.88 2.13 17.16
N MET A 299 6.29 1.40 16.21
CA MET A 299 5.64 1.93 15.02
C MET A 299 4.13 1.80 15.11
N SER A 300 3.42 2.77 14.57
CA SER A 300 1.97 2.83 14.48
C SER A 300 1.49 2.47 13.08
N GLU A 301 0.24 2.00 12.96
CA GLU A 301 -0.42 1.69 11.68
C GLU A 301 0.26 0.55 10.89
N VAL A 302 0.83 -0.42 11.62
CA VAL A 302 1.41 -1.65 11.05
C VAL A 302 0.86 -2.87 11.77
N ASP A 303 0.50 -3.92 11.02
CA ASP A 303 -0.13 -5.12 11.56
C ASP A 303 0.90 -6.17 12.02
N GLY A 304 2.10 -6.16 11.45
CA GLY A 304 3.13 -7.14 11.73
C GLY A 304 4.42 -6.89 10.99
N VAL A 305 5.23 -7.93 10.95
CA VAL A 305 6.48 -8.03 10.19
C VAL A 305 6.44 -9.28 9.33
N ALA A 306 7.23 -9.33 8.27
CA ALA A 306 7.25 -10.44 7.32
C ALA A 306 7.56 -11.79 8.00
N PHE A 307 8.54 -11.80 8.91
CA PHE A 307 8.88 -12.99 9.70
C PHE A 307 9.22 -12.64 11.14
N ASN A 308 8.99 -13.59 12.06
CA ASN A 308 9.33 -13.43 13.46
C ASN A 308 10.81 -13.74 13.69
N LEU A 309 11.48 -12.92 14.52
CA LEU A 309 12.87 -13.03 14.83
C LEU A 309 13.11 -13.52 16.26
N LYS A 310 14.04 -14.44 16.45
CA LYS A 310 14.57 -14.84 17.75
C LYS A 310 15.65 -13.85 18.20
N LYS A 311 15.92 -13.84 19.50
CA LYS A 311 16.94 -12.95 20.10
C LYS A 311 18.34 -13.15 19.49
N SER A 312 18.71 -14.39 19.15
CA SER A 312 19.98 -14.70 18.48
C SER A 312 20.06 -14.07 17.10
N GLU A 313 19.00 -14.23 16.29
CA GLU A 313 18.88 -13.72 14.93
C GLU A 313 18.90 -12.18 14.93
N ILE A 314 18.20 -11.53 15.87
CA ILE A 314 18.26 -10.08 16.08
C ILE A 314 19.70 -9.63 16.33
N SER A 315 20.42 -10.34 17.21
CA SER A 315 21.81 -10.00 17.55
C SER A 315 22.77 -10.18 16.36
N GLU A 316 22.54 -11.17 15.51
CA GLU A 316 23.33 -11.39 14.28
C GLU A 316 23.09 -10.30 13.25
N LEU A 317 21.82 -9.96 12.99
CA LEU A 317 21.46 -8.87 12.09
C LEU A 317 22.01 -7.51 12.56
N GLU A 318 21.96 -7.26 13.87
CA GLU A 318 22.56 -6.04 14.45
C GLU A 318 24.08 -5.99 14.28
N LYS A 319 24.79 -7.10 14.48
CA LYS A 319 26.24 -7.15 14.34
C LYS A 319 26.73 -6.81 12.94
N ILE A 320 25.98 -7.18 11.91
CA ILE A 320 26.33 -6.87 10.52
C ILE A 320 25.94 -5.45 10.10
N GLY A 321 25.24 -4.67 10.96
CA GLY A 321 24.88 -3.27 10.72
C GLY A 321 23.45 -3.03 10.26
N LEU A 322 22.60 -4.05 10.31
CA LEU A 322 21.18 -3.93 9.97
C LEU A 322 20.33 -3.48 11.17
N ILE A 323 19.18 -2.88 10.86
CA ILE A 323 18.15 -2.49 11.83
C ILE A 323 16.95 -3.41 11.65
N PRO A 324 16.85 -4.53 12.39
CA PRO A 324 15.74 -5.46 12.27
C PRO A 324 14.44 -4.88 12.83
N MET A 325 13.34 -5.09 12.10
CA MET A 325 12.00 -4.86 12.59
C MET A 325 11.51 -6.12 13.30
N VAL A 326 10.97 -5.94 14.50
CA VAL A 326 10.50 -7.06 15.33
C VAL A 326 9.08 -6.80 15.81
N LYS A 327 8.30 -7.87 15.97
CA LYS A 327 6.98 -7.82 16.60
C LYS A 327 7.06 -8.47 17.98
N GLU A 328 7.18 -7.63 19.00
CA GLU A 328 7.29 -8.06 20.40
C GLU A 328 6.41 -7.20 21.32
N TYR A 329 5.94 -7.77 22.42
CA TYR A 329 5.08 -7.08 23.37
C TYR A 329 3.82 -6.46 22.75
N GLY A 330 3.29 -7.10 21.70
CA GLY A 330 2.10 -6.62 20.99
C GLY A 330 2.33 -5.38 20.12
N LYS A 331 3.60 -5.04 19.81
CA LYS A 331 3.96 -3.90 18.96
C LYS A 331 5.04 -4.28 17.96
N VAL A 332 5.00 -3.65 16.81
CA VAL A 332 6.10 -3.66 15.85
C VAL A 332 7.07 -2.54 16.22
N MET A 333 8.37 -2.82 16.20
CA MET A 333 9.39 -1.86 16.60
C MET A 333 10.73 -2.14 15.91
N ALA A 334 11.51 -1.07 15.71
CA ALA A 334 12.93 -1.20 15.38
C ALA A 334 13.72 -1.67 16.59
N PHE A 335 14.73 -2.53 16.40
CA PHE A 335 15.48 -3.13 17.50
C PHE A 335 17.00 -3.02 17.33
N SER A 336 17.50 -1.98 16.69
CA SER A 336 18.92 -1.64 16.56
C SER A 336 19.10 -0.14 16.32
N ALA A 337 20.34 0.34 16.53
CA ALA A 337 20.75 1.73 16.28
C ALA A 337 21.93 1.80 15.30
N LYS A 338 22.20 0.73 14.60
CA LYS A 338 23.42 0.59 13.79
C LYS A 338 23.34 1.38 12.48
N THR A 339 24.52 1.73 12.01
CA THR A 339 24.80 2.21 10.64
C THR A 339 25.51 1.11 9.85
N LEU A 340 25.72 1.29 8.57
CA LEU A 340 26.53 0.36 7.75
C LEU A 340 28.04 0.50 7.99
N PHE A 341 28.47 1.43 8.86
CA PHE A 341 29.87 1.54 9.26
C PHE A 341 30.24 0.44 10.24
N ASN A 342 31.26 -0.37 9.92
CA ASN A 342 31.76 -1.46 10.77
C ASN A 342 33.24 -1.31 11.17
N GLY A 343 33.83 -0.12 10.99
CA GLY A 343 35.19 0.16 11.47
C GLY A 343 35.25 0.33 12.98
N ASP A 344 36.46 0.55 13.52
CA ASP A 344 36.74 0.55 14.97
C ASP A 344 36.11 1.68 15.79
N ASN A 345 35.62 2.75 15.11
CA ASN A 345 34.99 3.86 15.80
C ASN A 345 33.51 3.55 16.14
N LEU A 346 33.27 3.14 17.38
CA LEU A 346 31.93 2.81 17.90
C LEU A 346 30.91 3.96 17.76
N GLY A 347 31.36 5.22 17.80
CA GLY A 347 30.50 6.39 17.60
C GLY A 347 29.89 6.43 16.19
N LEU A 348 30.65 6.08 15.18
CA LEU A 348 30.19 6.02 13.79
C LEU A 348 29.29 4.82 13.49
N GLN A 349 29.35 3.78 14.33
CA GLN A 349 28.43 2.63 14.22
C GLN A 349 27.00 2.95 14.71
N THR A 350 26.76 4.09 15.34
CA THR A 350 25.48 4.43 15.96
C THR A 350 24.90 5.69 15.34
N TYR A 351 23.75 5.57 14.68
CA TYR A 351 23.18 6.70 13.94
C TYR A 351 22.82 7.91 14.81
N SER A 352 22.45 7.74 16.06
CA SER A 352 22.16 8.90 16.95
C SER A 352 23.39 9.73 17.21
N VAL A 353 24.57 9.12 17.33
CA VAL A 353 25.85 9.82 17.48
C VAL A 353 26.19 10.60 16.20
N VAL A 354 26.13 9.94 15.05
CA VAL A 354 26.39 10.58 13.74
C VAL A 354 25.45 11.76 13.51
N ARG A 355 24.15 11.61 13.79
CA ARG A 355 23.15 12.70 13.65
C ARG A 355 23.49 13.90 14.53
N VAL A 356 23.95 13.66 15.76
CA VAL A 356 24.38 14.75 16.65
C VAL A 356 25.59 15.47 16.07
N PHE A 357 26.59 14.74 15.57
CA PHE A 357 27.77 15.36 14.93
C PHE A 357 27.38 16.18 13.68
N ASP A 358 26.54 15.64 12.81
CA ASP A 358 26.07 16.34 11.62
C ASP A 358 25.28 17.62 12.00
N TRP A 359 24.44 17.54 13.02
CA TRP A 359 23.69 18.67 13.54
C TRP A 359 24.63 19.74 14.16
N VAL A 360 25.58 19.36 15.01
CA VAL A 360 26.56 20.28 15.60
C VAL A 360 27.35 21.00 14.50
N THR A 361 27.78 20.26 13.47
CA THR A 361 28.48 20.84 12.33
C THR A 361 27.63 21.93 11.67
N LYS A 362 26.35 21.68 11.38
CA LYS A 362 25.44 22.65 10.79
C LYS A 362 25.19 23.86 11.68
N VAL A 363 25.01 23.65 12.99
CA VAL A 363 24.81 24.73 13.95
C VAL A 363 26.04 25.65 14.05
N LEU A 364 27.23 25.07 14.07
CA LEU A 364 28.48 25.85 14.09
C LEU A 364 28.66 26.64 12.79
N MET A 365 28.39 26.02 11.65
CA MET A 365 28.46 26.73 10.36
C MET A 365 27.45 27.88 10.28
N ASP A 366 26.21 27.68 10.66
CA ASP A 366 25.18 28.71 10.73
C ASP A 366 25.57 29.85 11.67
N PHE A 367 26.12 29.52 12.83
CA PHE A 367 26.62 30.49 13.79
C PHE A 367 27.78 31.32 13.21
N LEU A 368 28.76 30.70 12.56
CA LEU A 368 29.89 31.37 11.95
C LEU A 368 29.46 32.21 10.76
N ASN A 369 28.53 31.75 9.92
CA ASN A 369 27.98 32.48 8.79
C ASN A 369 27.30 33.80 9.24
N ARG A 370 26.59 33.79 10.38
CA ARG A 370 25.95 34.98 10.93
C ARG A 370 26.94 36.01 11.46
N ARG A 371 28.14 35.58 11.81
CA ARG A 371 29.22 36.44 12.30
C ARG A 371 30.26 36.74 11.24
N ALA A 372 30.02 36.34 10.01
CA ALA A 372 30.89 36.70 8.91
C ALA A 372 31.05 38.23 8.82
N PHE A 373 32.27 38.69 8.65
CA PHE A 373 32.67 40.12 8.61
C PHE A 373 32.60 40.88 9.96
N GLU A 374 32.27 40.23 11.09
CA GLU A 374 32.49 40.87 12.40
C GLU A 374 33.99 40.96 12.70
N ASN A 375 34.40 42.07 13.32
CA ASN A 375 35.78 42.24 13.71
C ASN A 375 36.15 41.24 14.83
N TRP A 376 37.24 40.50 14.63
CA TRP A 376 37.72 39.56 15.64
C TRP A 376 38.34 40.33 16.81
N ASN A 377 37.77 40.18 17.97
CA ASN A 377 38.24 40.78 19.22
C ASN A 377 37.98 39.86 20.41
N SER A 378 38.52 40.19 21.60
CA SER A 378 38.39 39.41 22.81
C SER A 378 36.93 39.15 23.26
N LYS A 379 35.98 40.02 22.83
CA LYS A 379 34.57 39.81 23.09
C LYS A 379 33.99 38.75 22.15
N ALA A 380 34.30 38.84 20.86
CA ALA A 380 33.88 37.84 19.87
C ALA A 380 34.41 36.44 20.20
N GLU A 381 35.69 36.35 20.64
CA GLU A 381 36.28 35.09 21.09
C GLU A 381 35.55 34.51 22.31
N ARG A 382 35.25 35.35 23.30
CA ARG A 382 34.54 34.92 24.53
C ARG A 382 33.12 34.46 24.24
N ASP A 383 32.42 35.16 23.37
CA ASP A 383 31.06 34.80 22.93
C ASP A 383 31.06 33.48 22.15
N LEU A 384 32.05 33.26 21.27
CA LEU A 384 32.23 32.01 20.54
C LEU A 384 32.50 30.85 21.49
N ARG A 385 33.47 30.99 22.41
CA ARG A 385 33.77 29.96 23.44
C ARG A 385 32.53 29.67 24.28
N GLY A 386 31.79 30.67 24.71
CA GLY A 386 30.55 30.52 25.48
C GLY A 386 29.42 29.80 24.75
N GLN A 387 29.35 29.95 23.43
CA GLN A 387 28.36 29.23 22.60
C GLN A 387 28.77 27.76 22.36
N ILE A 388 30.07 27.51 22.17
CA ILE A 388 30.58 26.12 21.97
C ILE A 388 30.51 25.32 23.28
N SER A 389 30.60 25.97 24.44
CA SER A 389 30.56 25.30 25.75
C SER A 389 29.15 25.04 26.29
N LYS A 390 28.12 25.58 25.66
CA LYS A 390 26.70 25.35 25.97
C LYS A 390 26.14 24.17 25.17
#